data_88f69a87250d9f7fb1ee03188643dca4
#
_entry.id   88f69a87250d9f7fb1ee03188643dca4
#
_cell.length_a   1.000
_cell.length_b   1.000
_cell.length_c   1.000
_cell.angle_alpha   90.00
_cell.angle_beta   90.00
_cell.angle_gamma   90.00
#
_symmetry.space_group_name_H-M   'P 1'
#
loop_
_entity.id
_entity.type
_entity.pdbx_description
1 polymer ?
#
loop_
_entity_poly.entity_id
_entity_poly.type
_entity_poly.pdbx_seq_one_letter_code
_entity_poly.pdbx_strand_id
1 'polypeptide(L)'
;MSKKIKILTLSDHPLSPSGVGTQTKYVCEALLNTGRYSILSLGGAIKHNDYTPKAVEPYGDDCGSQEMIRSVLRTEKPDVLWFMTDPRFWGWLWQIENEVRPLCPIVYYHVWDNYPTPMYNRNYYISNDAVATISKVTDNIVAEAAPEVMRKYIPHAVDDKIFSPSSLEKIEEFRKESLPDSDQEKVIFF
;
A
#
# COMPACT_ATOMS: atom_id res chain seq x y z
N MET A 1 4.66 -9.83 29.22
CA MET A 1 4.08 -9.61 27.87
C MET A 1 5.19 -9.78 26.84
N SER A 2 5.00 -10.57 25.80
CA SER A 2 5.98 -10.69 24.71
C SER A 2 6.16 -9.35 24.00
N LYS A 3 7.40 -9.02 23.62
CA LYS A 3 7.70 -7.83 22.82
C LYS A 3 6.88 -7.89 21.52
N LYS A 4 6.17 -6.82 21.19
CA LYS A 4 5.48 -6.72 19.90
C LYS A 4 6.49 -6.52 18.77
N ILE A 5 6.20 -7.07 17.61
CA ILE A 5 6.95 -6.82 16.38
C ILE A 5 6.60 -5.40 15.89
N LYS A 6 7.59 -4.53 15.74
CA LYS A 6 7.42 -3.16 15.27
C LYS A 6 7.54 -3.12 13.75
N ILE A 7 6.48 -2.72 13.07
CA ILE A 7 6.45 -2.57 11.61
C ILE A 7 6.52 -1.08 11.27
N LEU A 8 7.50 -0.70 10.45
CA LEU A 8 7.56 0.59 9.80
C LEU A 8 6.80 0.50 8.47
N THR A 9 5.77 1.34 8.28
CA THR A 9 5.03 1.39 7.02
C THR A 9 5.40 2.64 6.23
N LEU A 10 5.70 2.47 4.94
CA LEU A 10 5.89 3.53 3.95
C LEU A 10 4.78 3.39 2.91
N SER A 11 3.86 4.33 2.89
CA SER A 11 2.69 4.30 2.00
C SER A 11 1.95 5.63 2.09
N ASP A 12 0.83 5.76 1.40
CA ASP A 12 -0.14 6.79 1.76
C ASP A 12 -0.56 6.58 3.22
N HIS A 13 -0.77 7.69 3.91
CA HIS A 13 -1.21 7.62 5.29
C HIS A 13 -2.55 6.86 5.40
N PRO A 14 -2.75 6.02 6.44
CA PRO A 14 -4.00 5.24 6.60
C PRO A 14 -5.29 6.06 6.64
N LEU A 15 -5.21 7.36 6.90
CA LEU A 15 -6.35 8.29 6.87
C LEU A 15 -6.41 9.13 5.59
N SER A 16 -5.53 8.89 4.62
CA SER A 16 -5.60 9.55 3.32
C SER A 16 -6.83 9.08 2.54
N PRO A 17 -7.54 9.98 1.85
CA PRO A 17 -8.67 9.65 0.99
C PRO A 17 -8.21 9.08 -0.36
N SER A 18 -7.36 8.07 -0.33
CA SER A 18 -6.82 7.39 -1.51
C SER A 18 -7.06 5.88 -1.42
N GLY A 19 -7.02 5.19 -2.56
CA GLY A 19 -7.10 3.73 -2.59
C GLY A 19 -5.95 3.07 -1.84
N VAL A 20 -4.73 3.60 -2.00
CA VAL A 20 -3.53 3.12 -1.29
C VAL A 20 -3.65 3.34 0.21
N GLY A 21 -4.11 4.54 0.66
CA GLY A 21 -4.35 4.83 2.07
C GLY A 21 -5.40 3.92 2.69
N THR A 22 -6.49 3.66 1.97
CA THR A 22 -7.55 2.74 2.41
C THR A 22 -7.02 1.32 2.61
N GLN A 23 -6.24 0.78 1.67
CA GLN A 23 -5.65 -0.55 1.79
C GLN A 23 -4.59 -0.59 2.90
N THR A 24 -3.78 0.45 3.03
CA THR A 24 -2.82 0.61 4.14
C THR A 24 -3.55 0.57 5.49
N LYS A 25 -4.67 1.26 5.61
CA LYS A 25 -5.52 1.23 6.81
C LYS A 25 -5.98 -0.20 7.13
N TYR A 26 -6.53 -0.92 6.16
CA TYR A 26 -7.00 -2.29 6.38
C TYR A 26 -5.88 -3.23 6.83
N VAL A 27 -4.70 -3.13 6.21
CA VAL A 27 -3.53 -3.92 6.63
C VAL A 27 -3.10 -3.57 8.05
N CYS A 28 -2.99 -2.28 8.37
CA CYS A 28 -2.61 -1.83 9.71
C CYS A 28 -3.61 -2.28 10.78
N GLU A 29 -4.91 -2.11 10.54
CA GLU A 29 -5.96 -2.53 11.46
C GLU A 29 -5.95 -4.06 11.68
N ALA A 30 -5.83 -4.84 10.61
CA ALA A 30 -5.77 -6.29 10.70
C ALA A 30 -4.56 -6.75 11.54
N LEU A 31 -3.40 -6.16 11.34
CA LEU A 31 -2.19 -6.47 12.11
C LEU A 31 -2.32 -6.05 13.59
N LEU A 32 -2.81 -4.84 13.85
CA LEU A 32 -3.01 -4.32 15.21
C LEU A 32 -4.01 -5.17 16.00
N ASN A 33 -5.10 -5.62 15.36
CA ASN A 33 -6.13 -6.45 15.99
C ASN A 33 -5.61 -7.82 16.46
N THR A 34 -4.50 -8.31 15.90
CA THR A 34 -3.85 -9.53 16.42
C THR A 34 -3.19 -9.35 17.78
N GLY A 35 -2.95 -8.11 18.21
CA GLY A 35 -2.21 -7.78 19.43
C GLY A 35 -0.70 -8.04 19.37
N ARG A 36 -0.19 -8.62 18.26
CA ARG A 36 1.21 -9.06 18.10
C ARG A 36 2.12 -7.96 17.55
N TYR A 37 1.55 -6.95 16.90
CA TYR A 37 2.29 -5.92 16.17
C TYR A 37 2.08 -4.53 16.76
N SER A 38 3.05 -3.66 16.50
CA SER A 38 2.94 -2.21 16.65
C SER A 38 3.34 -1.57 15.32
N ILE A 39 2.67 -0.49 14.95
CA ILE A 39 2.86 0.18 13.67
C ILE A 39 3.46 1.56 13.90
N LEU A 40 4.51 1.87 13.16
CA LEU A 40 5.04 3.20 12.95
C LEU A 40 4.80 3.56 11.48
N SER A 41 3.99 4.57 11.21
CA SER A 41 3.65 4.95 9.84
C SER A 41 4.38 6.23 9.43
N LEU A 42 5.12 6.15 8.33
CA LEU A 42 5.54 7.30 7.55
C LEU A 42 4.56 7.41 6.38
N GLY A 43 3.50 8.19 6.58
CA GLY A 43 2.40 8.32 5.65
C GLY A 43 2.50 9.57 4.79
N GLY A 44 2.44 9.40 3.47
CA GLY A 44 2.28 10.48 2.51
C GLY A 44 0.81 10.82 2.22
N ALA A 45 0.57 11.70 1.24
CA ALA A 45 -0.74 12.04 0.68
C ALA A 45 -1.77 12.64 1.67
N ILE A 46 -1.33 13.16 2.81
CA ILE A 46 -2.16 13.96 3.72
C ILE A 46 -1.75 15.42 3.66
N LYS A 47 -2.70 16.29 3.32
CA LYS A 47 -2.56 17.74 3.49
C LYS A 47 -3.03 18.09 4.89
N HIS A 48 -2.10 18.44 5.77
CA HIS A 48 -2.41 19.03 7.07
C HIS A 48 -2.45 20.55 6.96
N ASN A 49 -3.49 21.19 7.54
CA ASN A 49 -3.59 22.66 7.59
C ASN A 49 -2.47 23.32 8.42
N ASP A 50 -1.85 22.55 9.33
CA ASP A 50 -0.74 23.00 10.18
C ASP A 50 0.65 22.77 9.57
N TYR A 51 0.73 22.17 8.40
CA TYR A 51 1.97 22.02 7.67
C TYR A 51 2.29 23.32 6.93
N THR A 52 3.16 24.12 7.54
CA THR A 52 3.81 25.19 6.76
C THR A 52 4.74 24.54 5.74
N PRO A 53 4.71 25.00 4.47
CA PRO A 53 5.50 24.41 3.37
C PRO A 53 7.03 24.38 3.59
N LYS A 54 7.54 24.94 4.70
CA LYS A 54 8.96 24.94 5.07
C LYS A 54 9.41 23.77 5.96
N ALA A 55 8.50 22.97 6.49
CA ALA A 55 8.83 21.90 7.43
C ALA A 55 8.88 20.50 6.78
N VAL A 56 8.31 20.37 5.61
CA VAL A 56 8.40 19.18 4.78
C VAL A 56 8.76 19.69 3.40
N GLU A 57 10.02 19.54 3.01
CA GLU A 57 10.29 19.48 1.60
C GLU A 57 9.28 18.48 1.04
N PRO A 58 8.48 18.85 0.02
CA PRO A 58 7.68 17.85 -0.66
C PRO A 58 8.66 16.74 -0.94
N TYR A 59 8.33 15.55 -0.47
CA TYR A 59 9.13 14.37 -0.73
C TYR A 59 9.80 14.56 -2.06
N GLY A 60 11.13 14.55 -2.12
CA GLY A 60 11.77 14.50 -3.41
C GLY A 60 11.12 13.33 -4.12
N ASP A 61 10.10 13.60 -4.92
CA ASP A 61 9.19 12.62 -5.50
C ASP A 61 8.17 11.96 -4.51
N ASP A 62 7.63 12.68 -3.53
CA ASP A 62 6.45 12.39 -2.70
C ASP A 62 6.46 11.13 -1.79
N CYS A 63 7.49 10.28 -1.78
CA CYS A 63 7.45 9.00 -1.07
C CYS A 63 8.52 8.82 0.02
N GLY A 64 9.27 9.86 0.36
CA GLY A 64 10.31 9.81 1.38
C GLY A 64 11.74 9.96 0.82
N SER A 65 12.73 9.87 1.69
CA SER A 65 14.15 10.00 1.33
C SER A 65 15.02 8.99 2.05
N GLN A 66 16.20 8.74 1.47
CA GLN A 66 17.20 7.86 2.08
C GLN A 66 17.61 8.34 3.47
N GLU A 67 17.79 9.66 3.65
CA GLU A 67 18.18 10.24 4.93
C GLU A 67 17.11 10.04 6.01
N MET A 68 15.85 10.20 5.65
CA MET A 68 14.73 9.96 6.55
C MET A 68 14.71 8.51 7.02
N ILE A 69 14.85 7.55 6.12
CA ILE A 69 14.87 6.13 6.47
C ILE A 69 16.08 5.79 7.35
N ARG A 70 17.28 6.26 7.02
CA ARG A 70 18.46 6.06 7.87
C ARG A 70 18.25 6.59 9.28
N SER A 71 17.60 7.75 9.41
CA SER A 71 17.27 8.33 10.71
C SER A 71 16.29 7.46 11.48
N VAL A 72 15.19 7.07 10.85
CA VAL A 72 14.14 6.24 11.48
C VAL A 72 14.68 4.86 11.88
N LEU A 73 15.46 4.21 11.04
CA LEU A 73 16.07 2.91 11.37
C LEU A 73 16.97 3.00 12.61
N ARG A 74 17.71 4.10 12.76
CA ARG A 74 18.59 4.32 13.93
C ARG A 74 17.81 4.58 15.21
N THR A 75 16.77 5.42 15.15
CA THR A 75 16.03 5.87 16.34
C THR A 75 14.94 4.88 16.74
N GLU A 76 14.16 4.41 15.79
CA GLU A 76 12.97 3.59 16.05
C GLU A 76 13.23 2.09 16.03
N LYS A 77 14.27 1.65 15.32
CA LYS A 77 14.67 0.23 15.20
C LYS A 77 13.49 -0.70 14.93
N PRO A 78 12.78 -0.50 13.80
CA PRO A 78 11.68 -1.38 13.43
C PRO A 78 12.19 -2.80 13.15
N ASP A 79 11.33 -3.78 13.40
CA ASP A 79 11.64 -5.19 13.14
C ASP A 79 11.34 -5.57 11.67
N VAL A 80 10.47 -4.81 10.97
CA VAL A 80 10.10 -5.01 9.55
C VAL A 80 9.82 -3.65 8.92
N LEU A 81 10.28 -3.46 7.69
CA LEU A 81 9.87 -2.37 6.81
C LEU A 81 8.87 -2.91 5.79
N TRP A 82 7.67 -2.37 5.81
CA TRP A 82 6.62 -2.68 4.87
C TRP A 82 6.27 -1.45 4.04
N PHE A 83 6.18 -1.59 2.73
CA PHE A 83 5.77 -0.50 1.85
C PHE A 83 4.85 -0.99 0.74
N MET A 84 4.09 -0.07 0.19
CA MET A 84 3.07 -0.35 -0.79
C MET A 84 3.12 0.67 -1.92
N THR A 85 2.63 0.30 -3.06
CA THR A 85 2.32 1.02 -4.29
C THR A 85 3.17 0.62 -5.48
N ASP A 86 3.23 1.46 -6.51
CA ASP A 86 3.93 1.22 -7.78
C ASP A 86 5.47 1.26 -7.58
N PRO A 87 6.23 0.38 -8.22
CA PRO A 87 7.70 0.35 -8.09
C PRO A 87 8.38 1.69 -8.44
N ARG A 88 7.79 2.51 -9.30
CA ARG A 88 8.37 3.79 -9.72
C ARG A 88 8.66 4.76 -8.57
N PHE A 89 7.91 4.64 -7.47
CA PHE A 89 8.07 5.52 -6.31
C PHE A 89 9.18 5.09 -5.35
N TRP A 90 9.74 3.88 -5.49
CA TRP A 90 10.61 3.27 -4.48
C TRP A 90 12.07 3.10 -4.93
N GLY A 91 12.42 3.60 -6.11
CA GLY A 91 13.79 3.51 -6.62
C GLY A 91 14.85 4.00 -5.64
N TRP A 92 14.56 5.08 -4.92
CA TRP A 92 15.44 5.64 -3.90
C TRP A 92 15.67 4.70 -2.68
N LEU A 93 14.67 3.90 -2.30
CA LEU A 93 14.76 2.93 -1.22
C LEU A 93 15.62 1.74 -1.64
N TRP A 94 15.41 1.21 -2.83
CA TRP A 94 16.17 0.08 -3.34
C TRP A 94 17.64 0.43 -3.62
N GLN A 95 17.99 1.69 -3.87
CA GLN A 95 19.38 2.13 -3.96
C GLN A 95 20.18 1.91 -2.69
N ILE A 96 19.51 1.83 -1.54
CA ILE A 96 20.14 1.60 -0.22
C ILE A 96 19.69 0.29 0.43
N GLU A 97 19.16 -0.65 -0.35
CA GLU A 97 18.65 -1.92 0.19
C GLU A 97 19.71 -2.68 1.00
N ASN A 98 20.96 -2.62 0.56
CA ASN A 98 22.10 -3.23 1.23
C ASN A 98 22.42 -2.62 2.60
N GLU A 99 21.99 -1.39 2.88
CA GLU A 99 22.06 -0.77 4.20
C GLU A 99 20.84 -1.13 5.07
N VAL A 100 19.68 -1.26 4.45
CA VAL A 100 18.40 -1.46 5.14
C VAL A 100 18.20 -2.92 5.55
N ARG A 101 18.33 -3.86 4.61
CA ARG A 101 18.02 -5.29 4.81
C ARG A 101 18.78 -5.95 5.97
N PRO A 102 20.07 -5.64 6.24
CA PRO A 102 20.76 -6.18 7.43
C PRO A 102 20.16 -5.72 8.76
N LEU A 103 19.44 -4.61 8.78
CA LEU A 103 18.84 -4.03 9.97
C LEU A 103 17.37 -4.41 10.12
N CYS A 104 16.67 -4.54 8.99
CA CYS A 104 15.24 -4.64 8.93
C CYS A 104 14.81 -5.28 7.59
N PRO A 105 14.22 -6.46 7.58
CA PRO A 105 13.74 -7.07 6.34
C PRO A 105 12.70 -6.19 5.65
N ILE A 106 12.75 -6.19 4.33
CA ILE A 106 11.89 -5.39 3.46
C ILE A 106 10.77 -6.25 2.88
N VAL A 107 9.54 -5.86 3.12
CA VAL A 107 8.33 -6.48 2.58
C VAL A 107 7.63 -5.51 1.66
N TYR A 108 7.55 -5.83 0.39
CA TYR A 108 6.91 -5.01 -0.62
C TYR A 108 5.50 -5.50 -0.94
N TYR A 109 4.50 -4.65 -0.74
CA TYR A 109 3.13 -4.93 -1.17
C TYR A 109 2.89 -4.30 -2.54
N HIS A 110 3.03 -5.13 -3.56
CA HIS A 110 3.19 -4.73 -4.94
C HIS A 110 1.87 -4.49 -5.66
N VAL A 111 1.72 -3.28 -6.17
CA VAL A 111 0.60 -2.85 -7.02
C VAL A 111 1.10 -2.72 -8.45
N TRP A 112 0.71 -3.65 -9.32
CA TRP A 112 1.01 -3.63 -10.74
C TRP A 112 -0.02 -4.44 -11.51
N ASP A 113 -0.53 -3.90 -12.58
CA ASP A 113 -1.61 -4.48 -13.38
C ASP A 113 -1.36 -4.46 -14.88
N ASN A 114 -0.22 -3.91 -15.32
CA ASN A 114 0.13 -3.85 -16.73
C ASN A 114 0.81 -5.11 -17.23
N TYR A 115 0.48 -5.49 -18.45
CA TYR A 115 1.08 -6.59 -19.18
C TYR A 115 1.56 -6.09 -20.55
N PRO A 116 2.63 -6.62 -21.13
CA PRO A 116 3.39 -7.82 -20.77
C PRO A 116 4.28 -7.62 -19.53
N THR A 117 4.76 -8.76 -18.99
CA THR A 117 5.60 -8.79 -17.78
C THR A 117 6.76 -7.79 -17.87
N PRO A 118 6.85 -6.85 -16.92
CA PRO A 118 7.88 -5.82 -16.94
C PRO A 118 9.22 -6.37 -16.42
N MET A 119 9.97 -7.06 -17.28
CA MET A 119 11.27 -7.67 -16.92
C MET A 119 12.27 -6.64 -16.36
N TYR A 120 12.12 -5.35 -16.70
CA TYR A 120 12.92 -4.25 -16.14
C TYR A 120 12.67 -4.03 -14.65
N ASN A 121 11.55 -4.51 -14.09
CA ASN A 121 11.27 -4.45 -12.65
C ASN A 121 11.95 -5.57 -11.86
N ARG A 122 12.60 -6.55 -12.52
CA ARG A 122 13.25 -7.68 -11.85
C ARG A 122 14.13 -7.25 -10.68
N ASN A 123 15.01 -6.26 -10.92
CA ASN A 123 15.94 -5.78 -9.89
C ASN A 123 15.20 -5.22 -8.67
N TYR A 124 14.06 -4.59 -8.88
CA TYR A 124 13.23 -4.11 -7.77
C TYR A 124 12.66 -5.26 -6.95
N TYR A 125 12.20 -6.33 -7.61
CA TYR A 125 11.64 -7.48 -6.89
C TYR A 125 12.70 -8.20 -6.04
N ILE A 126 13.89 -8.47 -6.58
CA ILE A 126 14.96 -9.16 -5.84
C ILE A 126 15.58 -8.33 -4.72
N SER A 127 15.37 -7.02 -4.71
CA SER A 127 15.81 -6.12 -3.64
C SER A 127 14.93 -6.16 -2.38
N ASN A 128 13.93 -7.06 -2.34
CA ASN A 128 13.08 -7.26 -1.17
C ASN A 128 13.27 -8.65 -0.58
N ASP A 129 12.97 -8.81 0.70
CA ASP A 129 12.96 -10.12 1.37
C ASP A 129 11.67 -10.88 1.08
N ALA A 130 10.57 -10.17 0.84
CA ALA A 130 9.31 -10.75 0.39
C ALA A 130 8.50 -9.75 -0.44
N VAL A 131 7.73 -10.27 -1.40
CA VAL A 131 6.77 -9.51 -2.21
C VAL A 131 5.37 -10.07 -1.97
N ALA A 132 4.47 -9.25 -1.43
CA ALA A 132 3.05 -9.54 -1.39
C ALA A 132 2.39 -8.99 -2.67
N THR A 133 1.56 -9.76 -3.34
CA THR A 133 0.97 -9.42 -4.63
C THR A 133 -0.54 -9.24 -4.50
N ILE A 134 -1.07 -8.14 -5.04
CA ILE A 134 -2.48 -7.76 -4.88
C ILE A 134 -3.45 -8.58 -5.71
N SER A 135 -2.97 -9.18 -6.79
CA SER A 135 -3.79 -9.96 -7.71
C SER A 135 -3.03 -11.18 -8.25
N LYS A 136 -3.76 -12.12 -8.84
CA LYS A 136 -3.15 -13.26 -9.52
C LYS A 136 -2.32 -12.82 -10.74
N VAL A 137 -2.72 -11.73 -11.40
CA VAL A 137 -1.93 -11.15 -12.50
C VAL A 137 -0.60 -10.66 -11.98
N THR A 138 -0.61 -9.86 -10.90
CA THR A 138 0.62 -9.38 -10.26
C THR A 138 1.50 -10.52 -9.75
N ASP A 139 0.89 -11.59 -9.20
CA ASP A 139 1.63 -12.77 -8.73
C ASP A 139 2.35 -13.49 -9.88
N ASN A 140 1.67 -13.67 -11.01
CA ASN A 140 2.26 -14.26 -12.20
C ASN A 140 3.40 -13.40 -12.77
N ILE A 141 3.23 -12.08 -12.79
CA ILE A 141 4.26 -11.13 -13.23
C ILE A 141 5.53 -11.27 -12.38
N VAL A 142 5.39 -11.28 -11.05
CA VAL A 142 6.55 -11.44 -10.16
C VAL A 142 7.14 -12.84 -10.30
N ALA A 143 6.31 -13.87 -10.47
CA ALA A 143 6.78 -15.25 -10.70
C ALA A 143 7.63 -15.39 -11.96
N GLU A 144 7.26 -14.69 -13.03
CA GLU A 144 7.97 -14.71 -14.31
C GLU A 144 9.24 -13.86 -14.25
N ALA A 145 9.14 -12.63 -13.71
CA ALA A 145 10.27 -11.71 -13.70
C ALA A 145 11.35 -12.08 -12.66
N ALA A 146 10.96 -12.62 -11.50
CA ALA A 146 11.84 -12.91 -10.37
C ALA A 146 11.38 -14.18 -9.62
N PRO A 147 11.50 -15.37 -10.22
CA PRO A 147 10.98 -16.63 -9.65
C PRO A 147 11.62 -16.99 -8.31
N GLU A 148 12.82 -16.51 -8.01
CA GLU A 148 13.57 -16.75 -6.78
C GLU A 148 13.05 -15.95 -5.57
N VAL A 149 12.25 -14.89 -5.78
CA VAL A 149 11.77 -14.03 -4.71
C VAL A 149 10.66 -14.72 -3.93
N MET A 150 10.76 -14.66 -2.60
CA MET A 150 9.63 -15.06 -1.75
C MET A 150 8.42 -14.20 -2.09
N ARG A 151 7.34 -14.81 -2.53
CA ARG A 151 6.11 -14.10 -2.84
C ARG A 151 4.88 -14.74 -2.20
N LYS A 152 3.88 -13.90 -1.95
CA LYS A 152 2.60 -14.35 -1.42
C LYS A 152 1.47 -13.53 -2.04
N TYR A 153 0.51 -14.22 -2.64
CA TYR A 153 -0.73 -13.59 -3.08
C TYR A 153 -1.57 -13.18 -1.86
N ILE A 154 -1.78 -11.87 -1.72
CA ILE A 154 -2.61 -11.25 -0.68
C ILE A 154 -3.47 -10.21 -1.39
N PRO A 155 -4.73 -10.51 -1.73
CA PRO A 155 -5.58 -9.59 -2.47
C PRO A 155 -5.91 -8.35 -1.64
N HIS A 156 -6.24 -7.26 -2.34
CA HIS A 156 -6.90 -6.13 -1.71
C HIS A 156 -8.24 -6.57 -1.10
N ALA A 157 -8.59 -5.94 -0.02
CA ALA A 157 -9.86 -6.16 0.66
C ALA A 157 -10.80 -4.96 0.50
N VAL A 158 -12.08 -5.21 0.66
CA VAL A 158 -13.12 -4.20 0.79
C VAL A 158 -13.87 -4.41 2.09
N ASP A 159 -14.37 -3.32 2.67
CA ASP A 159 -15.23 -3.40 3.85
C ASP A 159 -16.65 -3.78 3.40
N ASP A 160 -17.09 -4.98 3.75
CA ASP A 160 -18.42 -5.52 3.39
C ASP A 160 -19.58 -4.78 4.06
N LYS A 161 -19.32 -4.02 5.11
CA LYS A 161 -20.33 -3.15 5.75
C LYS A 161 -20.60 -1.90 4.93
N ILE A 162 -19.58 -1.43 4.19
CA ILE A 162 -19.66 -0.25 3.32
C ILE A 162 -20.07 -0.69 1.90
N PHE A 163 -19.40 -1.72 1.39
CA PHE A 163 -19.61 -2.24 0.03
C PHE A 163 -20.52 -3.46 0.05
N SER A 164 -21.80 -3.23 0.31
CA SER A 164 -22.83 -4.26 0.31
C SER A 164 -23.95 -3.91 -0.66
N PRO A 165 -24.66 -4.90 -1.20
CA PRO A 165 -25.85 -4.63 -2.04
C PRO A 165 -26.87 -3.78 -1.27
N SER A 166 -27.35 -2.73 -1.90
CA SER A 166 -28.42 -1.91 -1.37
C SER A 166 -29.79 -2.65 -1.45
N SER A 167 -30.74 -2.27 -0.59
CA SER A 167 -32.11 -2.76 -0.72
C SER A 167 -32.74 -2.28 -2.04
N LEU A 168 -33.71 -3.05 -2.55
CA LEU A 168 -34.41 -2.68 -3.79
C LEU A 168 -35.07 -1.30 -3.69
N GLU A 169 -35.63 -0.96 -2.54
CA GLU A 169 -36.24 0.35 -2.29
C GLU A 169 -35.22 1.50 -2.48
N LYS A 170 -34.02 1.38 -1.90
CA LYS A 170 -32.95 2.37 -2.08
C LYS A 170 -32.48 2.46 -3.52
N ILE A 171 -32.40 1.34 -4.22
CA ILE A 171 -32.03 1.30 -5.62
C ILE A 171 -33.07 2.04 -6.46
N GLU A 172 -34.35 1.80 -6.22
CA GLU A 172 -35.46 2.46 -6.93
C GLU A 172 -35.50 3.97 -6.63
N GLU A 173 -35.31 4.37 -5.38
CA GLU A 173 -35.24 5.78 -4.99
C GLU A 173 -34.07 6.47 -5.70
N PHE A 174 -32.89 5.90 -5.65
CA PHE A 174 -31.70 6.42 -6.35
C PHE A 174 -31.93 6.53 -7.87
N ARG A 175 -32.56 5.52 -8.48
CA ARG A 175 -32.88 5.56 -9.93
C ARG A 175 -33.81 6.71 -10.27
N LYS A 176 -34.86 6.91 -9.50
CA LYS A 176 -35.82 8.02 -9.72
C LYS A 176 -35.16 9.37 -9.59
N GLU A 177 -34.25 9.52 -8.63
CA GLU A 177 -33.58 10.79 -8.36
C GLU A 177 -32.46 11.08 -9.35
N SER A 178 -31.60 10.08 -9.63
CA SER A 178 -30.37 10.28 -10.38
C SER A 178 -30.50 9.93 -11.88
N LEU A 179 -31.52 9.15 -12.27
CA LEU A 179 -31.72 8.63 -13.62
C LEU A 179 -33.20 8.68 -14.02
N PRO A 180 -33.89 9.84 -13.91
CA PRO A 180 -35.34 9.93 -14.08
C PRO A 180 -35.82 9.51 -15.49
N ASP A 181 -34.98 9.72 -16.49
CA ASP A 181 -35.32 9.42 -17.91
C ASP A 181 -34.77 8.06 -18.39
N SER A 182 -34.22 7.23 -17.49
CA SER A 182 -33.66 5.95 -17.87
C SER A 182 -34.69 4.82 -17.70
N ASP A 183 -35.05 4.19 -18.81
CA ASP A 183 -35.83 2.96 -18.86
C ASP A 183 -34.96 1.68 -18.85
N GLN A 184 -33.64 1.84 -18.78
CA GLN A 184 -32.69 0.75 -18.79
C GLN A 184 -32.80 -0.11 -17.52
N GLU A 185 -32.85 -1.42 -17.67
CA GLU A 185 -32.91 -2.37 -16.54
C GLU A 185 -31.63 -2.32 -15.70
N LYS A 186 -30.47 -2.13 -16.35
CA LYS A 186 -29.16 -2.08 -15.71
C LYS A 186 -28.39 -0.83 -16.09
N VAL A 187 -27.78 -0.17 -15.12
CA VAL A 187 -26.92 0.98 -15.31
C VAL A 187 -25.58 0.72 -14.63
N ILE A 188 -24.50 0.99 -15.35
CA ILE A 188 -23.14 0.86 -14.85
C ILE A 188 -22.54 2.27 -14.77
N PHE A 189 -22.02 2.63 -13.58
CA PHE A 189 -21.27 3.87 -13.39
C PHE A 189 -19.77 3.55 -13.43
N PHE A 190 -18.99 4.47 -14.02
CA PHE A 190 -17.53 4.39 -14.11
C PHE A 190 -16.89 5.51 -13.32
#